data_69611d108ab936c95b49442c78a4f052
#
_entry.id   69611d108ab936c95b49442c78a4f052
#
_cell.length_a   1.000
_cell.length_b   1.000
_cell.length_c   1.000
_cell.angle_alpha   90.00
_cell.angle_beta   90.00
_cell.angle_gamma   90.00
#
_symmetry.space_group_name_H-M   'P 1'
#
loop_
_entity.id
_entity.type
_entity.pdbx_description
1 polymer ?
#
loop_
_entity_poly.entity_id
_entity_poly.type
_entity_poly.pdbx_seq_one_letter_code
_entity_poly.pdbx_strand_id
1 'polypeptide(L)'
;MKRKINFLLALLLFGVSLVSAQQNLSVSGVVTDADDGNPLVGVSVQIKGTTTGTITDLNGRYSLKADQGSTLIFTYIGMESQQIVVKGNVINVKLKSDTKVLDEVVAVGYGSSRKKDISGSVASVNREEMMKKNPSNILQGLRGAAAGVMVTAQDGAPDANAAIRIRGVATINGSANPLYVVDGVQVGTNANFLSPSDVESMEVLKDASATAIYGAAGANGVIMITTKHGVAGVSHITFSADYGLQTLASTLDVGDIDLYSKNIRTGRANDGALLANQIFAANYDGKRKNIDWQNEMTRPSLKQQYNLSASGGTDKIQSNFSLSYLNNDGIVINTNYNRLTARANVVTKIADFLEVGGDINFVHSQSRGSNAGSGNNGNLSSLRDMAFMCPTLDYVTPSGTYVSPNVINSNGTYGTSIQSSVGSYDGGPSDNMYALQMENNGVNKYNQVLVSAYADIKLMKGLNFKTVASYNFSATDYQNFSGNKQRYMPDGVTKVELANYDDRYELTITGSQNNNLAIESFLTYNWKNDIHNHY
;
A
#
# COMPACT_ATOMS: atom_id res chain seq x y z
N MET A 1 -21.27 67.53 -36.15
CA MET A 1 -21.23 66.29 -35.37
C MET A 1 -22.23 65.22 -35.83
N LYS A 2 -23.45 65.53 -36.18
CA LYS A 2 -24.48 64.56 -36.65
C LYS A 2 -24.10 63.71 -37.88
N ARG A 3 -23.37 64.29 -38.87
CA ARG A 3 -22.94 63.52 -40.06
C ARG A 3 -21.86 62.46 -39.78
N LYS A 4 -20.98 62.64 -38.80
CA LYS A 4 -19.96 61.66 -38.43
C LYS A 4 -20.55 60.49 -37.62
N ILE A 5 -21.61 60.72 -36.83
CA ILE A 5 -22.31 59.69 -36.07
C ILE A 5 -23.11 58.77 -36.99
N ASN A 6 -23.74 59.32 -38.04
CA ASN A 6 -24.47 58.50 -39.00
C ASN A 6 -23.54 57.64 -39.89
N PHE A 7 -22.31 58.09 -40.13
CA PHE A 7 -21.33 57.31 -40.87
C PHE A 7 -20.77 56.15 -40.01
N LEU A 8 -20.56 56.38 -38.70
CA LEU A 8 -20.15 55.34 -37.77
C LEU A 8 -21.26 54.30 -37.56
N LEU A 9 -22.54 54.74 -37.50
CA LEU A 9 -23.69 53.84 -37.40
C LEU A 9 -23.90 52.99 -38.64
N ALA A 10 -23.65 53.56 -39.85
CA ALA A 10 -23.70 52.85 -41.14
C ALA A 10 -22.56 51.81 -41.24
N LEU A 11 -21.34 52.14 -40.73
CA LEU A 11 -20.22 51.22 -40.70
C LEU A 11 -20.45 50.04 -39.71
N LEU A 12 -21.14 50.34 -38.58
CA LEU A 12 -21.51 49.30 -37.58
C LEU A 12 -22.61 48.37 -38.12
N LEU A 13 -23.56 48.89 -38.91
CA LEU A 13 -24.61 48.09 -39.55
C LEU A 13 -24.09 47.27 -40.72
N PHE A 14 -23.03 47.71 -41.42
CA PHE A 14 -22.40 46.91 -42.48
C PHE A 14 -21.50 45.81 -41.98
N GLY A 15 -20.96 45.94 -40.75
CA GLY A 15 -20.16 44.90 -40.08
C GLY A 15 -20.96 43.70 -39.57
N VAL A 16 -22.28 43.82 -39.43
CA VAL A 16 -23.15 42.75 -38.92
C VAL A 16 -23.66 41.79 -40.01
N SER A 17 -23.50 42.15 -41.29
CA SER A 17 -24.00 41.34 -42.41
C SER A 17 -23.04 40.27 -42.94
N LEU A 18 -21.89 40.03 -42.27
CA LEU A 18 -20.95 38.95 -42.60
C LEU A 18 -21.00 37.79 -41.61
N VAL A 19 -22.10 37.61 -40.89
CA VAL A 19 -22.38 36.33 -40.24
C VAL A 19 -22.76 35.34 -41.33
N SER A 20 -21.75 34.66 -41.86
CA SER A 20 -21.95 33.48 -42.71
C SER A 20 -22.84 32.51 -41.94
N ALA A 21 -24.02 32.22 -42.49
CA ALA A 21 -24.88 31.18 -42.01
C ALA A 21 -24.11 29.85 -42.09
N GLN A 22 -23.48 29.44 -40.99
CA GLN A 22 -22.89 28.11 -40.85
C GLN A 22 -24.03 27.11 -40.98
N GLN A 23 -24.07 26.39 -42.10
CA GLN A 23 -25.06 25.34 -42.30
C GLN A 23 -24.70 24.17 -41.37
N ASN A 24 -25.42 24.08 -40.28
CA ASN A 24 -25.41 22.90 -39.43
C ASN A 24 -25.92 21.69 -40.22
N LEU A 25 -25.01 20.84 -40.61
CA LEU A 25 -25.30 19.62 -41.34
C LEU A 25 -25.66 18.51 -40.34
N SER A 26 -26.76 17.82 -40.55
CA SER A 26 -26.99 16.58 -39.80
C SER A 26 -26.16 15.46 -40.44
N VAL A 27 -25.04 15.12 -39.80
CA VAL A 27 -24.15 14.05 -40.23
C VAL A 27 -24.55 12.75 -39.57
N SER A 28 -24.74 11.71 -40.38
CA SER A 28 -25.06 10.37 -39.91
C SER A 28 -24.19 9.32 -40.58
N GLY A 29 -24.12 8.13 -40.05
CA GLY A 29 -23.37 7.04 -40.65
C GLY A 29 -23.37 5.77 -39.79
N VAL A 30 -22.64 4.79 -40.26
CA VAL A 30 -22.42 3.52 -39.54
C VAL A 30 -20.94 3.35 -39.30
N VAL A 31 -20.60 2.93 -38.08
CA VAL A 31 -19.24 2.57 -37.71
C VAL A 31 -19.17 1.05 -37.61
N THR A 32 -18.26 0.46 -38.36
CA THR A 32 -18.05 -0.99 -38.41
C THR A 32 -16.60 -1.33 -38.11
N ASP A 33 -16.36 -2.55 -37.65
CA ASP A 33 -15.03 -3.12 -37.57
C ASP A 33 -14.46 -3.33 -38.99
N ALA A 34 -13.19 -3.04 -39.18
CA ALA A 34 -12.53 -3.22 -40.47
C ALA A 34 -12.21 -4.68 -40.78
N ASP A 35 -12.06 -5.54 -39.76
CA ASP A 35 -11.60 -6.92 -39.90
C ASP A 35 -12.77 -7.88 -40.17
N ASP A 36 -13.90 -7.73 -39.45
CA ASP A 36 -15.06 -8.63 -39.56
C ASP A 36 -16.31 -7.94 -40.12
N GLY A 37 -16.31 -6.63 -40.27
CA GLY A 37 -17.43 -5.84 -40.81
C GLY A 37 -18.63 -5.68 -39.87
N ASN A 38 -18.53 -6.16 -38.62
CA ASN A 38 -19.61 -6.05 -37.65
C ASN A 38 -19.81 -4.60 -37.17
N PRO A 39 -21.08 -4.18 -36.90
CA PRO A 39 -21.33 -2.85 -36.37
C PRO A 39 -20.76 -2.69 -34.96
N LEU A 40 -20.06 -1.56 -34.72
CA LEU A 40 -19.47 -1.24 -33.41
C LEU A 40 -20.43 -0.40 -32.58
N VAL A 41 -20.85 -0.94 -31.44
CA VAL A 41 -21.77 -0.31 -30.48
C VAL A 41 -20.98 0.52 -29.47
N GLY A 42 -21.41 1.75 -29.18
CA GLY A 42 -20.79 2.56 -28.15
C GLY A 42 -19.52 3.30 -28.59
N VAL A 43 -19.27 3.41 -29.88
CA VAL A 43 -18.18 4.24 -30.41
C VAL A 43 -18.47 5.71 -30.10
N SER A 44 -17.53 6.40 -29.49
CA SER A 44 -17.62 7.84 -29.25
C SER A 44 -17.29 8.60 -30.54
N VAL A 45 -18.21 9.49 -30.95
CA VAL A 45 -18.07 10.37 -32.12
C VAL A 45 -18.12 11.81 -31.61
N GLN A 46 -17.02 12.54 -31.69
CA GLN A 46 -16.89 13.89 -31.14
C GLN A 46 -16.36 14.87 -32.22
N ILE A 47 -16.83 16.11 -32.18
CA ILE A 47 -16.29 17.18 -33.01
C ILE A 47 -15.00 17.68 -32.37
N LYS A 48 -13.89 17.64 -33.13
CA LYS A 48 -12.56 18.08 -32.66
C LYS A 48 -12.58 19.50 -32.12
N GLY A 49 -12.08 19.66 -30.87
CA GLY A 49 -11.99 20.97 -30.22
C GLY A 49 -13.28 21.41 -29.53
N THR A 50 -14.33 20.56 -29.46
CA THR A 50 -15.58 20.88 -28.79
C THR A 50 -15.97 19.76 -27.81
N THR A 51 -16.96 20.03 -26.95
CA THR A 51 -17.59 19.01 -26.09
C THR A 51 -18.79 18.33 -26.77
N THR A 52 -19.11 18.68 -28.00
CA THR A 52 -20.26 18.13 -28.74
C THR A 52 -19.91 16.77 -29.32
N GLY A 53 -20.67 15.75 -28.95
CA GLY A 53 -20.45 14.38 -29.42
C GLY A 53 -21.70 13.51 -29.26
N THR A 54 -21.64 12.29 -29.81
CA THR A 54 -22.65 11.25 -29.69
C THR A 54 -21.97 9.88 -29.59
N ILE A 55 -22.74 8.84 -29.33
CA ILE A 55 -22.29 7.44 -29.34
C ILE A 55 -23.08 6.63 -30.38
N THR A 56 -22.47 5.58 -30.91
CA THR A 56 -23.17 4.66 -31.82
C THR A 56 -24.17 3.77 -31.11
N ASP A 57 -25.30 3.48 -31.76
CA ASP A 57 -26.35 2.58 -31.31
C ASP A 57 -26.00 1.09 -31.51
N LEU A 58 -26.96 0.18 -31.20
CA LEU A 58 -26.80 -1.28 -31.32
C LEU A 58 -26.51 -1.75 -32.77
N ASN A 59 -26.79 -0.93 -33.78
CA ASN A 59 -26.50 -1.18 -35.18
C ASN A 59 -25.27 -0.40 -35.68
N GLY A 60 -24.47 0.16 -34.76
CA GLY A 60 -23.31 0.97 -35.11
C GLY A 60 -23.65 2.33 -35.71
N ARG A 61 -24.91 2.79 -35.68
CA ARG A 61 -25.36 4.04 -36.29
C ARG A 61 -25.17 5.21 -35.35
N TYR A 62 -24.77 6.36 -35.92
CA TYR A 62 -24.69 7.62 -35.18
C TYR A 62 -25.35 8.75 -35.97
N SER A 63 -25.76 9.80 -35.27
CA SER A 63 -26.23 11.05 -35.85
C SER A 63 -25.78 12.22 -34.98
N LEU A 64 -25.16 13.23 -35.63
CA LEU A 64 -24.59 14.39 -34.96
C LEU A 64 -24.75 15.61 -35.84
N LYS A 65 -25.08 16.78 -35.25
CA LYS A 65 -25.06 18.06 -35.96
C LYS A 65 -23.64 18.58 -35.97
N ALA A 66 -23.07 18.77 -37.14
CA ALA A 66 -21.72 19.26 -37.31
C ALA A 66 -21.64 20.22 -38.51
N ASP A 67 -20.73 21.21 -38.45
CA ASP A 67 -20.52 22.14 -39.54
C ASP A 67 -19.73 21.46 -40.66
N GLN A 68 -20.03 21.83 -41.90
CA GLN A 68 -19.25 21.38 -43.04
C GLN A 68 -17.79 21.84 -42.91
N GLY A 69 -16.83 20.93 -43.07
CA GLY A 69 -15.40 21.18 -42.86
C GLY A 69 -14.90 20.93 -41.44
N SER A 70 -15.79 20.68 -40.45
CA SER A 70 -15.36 20.24 -39.12
C SER A 70 -14.77 18.84 -39.17
N THR A 71 -13.95 18.48 -38.18
CA THR A 71 -13.34 17.14 -38.09
C THR A 71 -14.04 16.33 -37.00
N LEU A 72 -14.56 15.17 -37.34
CA LEU A 72 -15.07 14.19 -36.40
C LEU A 72 -13.95 13.26 -35.95
N ILE A 73 -13.90 12.99 -34.63
CA ILE A 73 -13.00 12.02 -34.02
C ILE A 73 -13.84 10.81 -33.58
N PHE A 74 -13.47 9.65 -34.06
CA PHE A 74 -14.08 8.36 -33.72
C PHE A 74 -13.12 7.62 -32.79
N THR A 75 -13.56 7.31 -31.56
CA THR A 75 -12.79 6.57 -30.56
C THR A 75 -13.58 5.39 -30.03
N TYR A 76 -12.91 4.24 -29.94
CA TYR A 76 -13.48 3.03 -29.37
C TYR A 76 -12.38 2.23 -28.66
N ILE A 77 -12.71 1.57 -27.55
CA ILE A 77 -11.75 0.78 -26.79
C ILE A 77 -11.22 -0.37 -27.65
N GLY A 78 -9.91 -0.48 -27.82
CA GLY A 78 -9.26 -1.51 -28.61
C GLY A 78 -9.22 -1.24 -30.13
N MET A 79 -9.60 -0.03 -30.59
CA MET A 79 -9.56 0.38 -31.99
C MET A 79 -8.69 1.63 -32.20
N GLU A 80 -8.05 1.74 -33.36
CA GLU A 80 -7.32 2.96 -33.76
C GLU A 80 -8.29 4.13 -33.92
N SER A 81 -7.98 5.24 -33.24
CA SER A 81 -8.76 6.46 -33.35
C SER A 81 -8.64 7.05 -34.76
N GLN A 82 -9.78 7.37 -35.42
CA GLN A 82 -9.82 7.98 -36.74
C GLN A 82 -10.36 9.41 -36.67
N GLN A 83 -9.77 10.29 -37.49
CA GLN A 83 -10.22 11.68 -37.69
C GLN A 83 -10.69 11.85 -39.14
N ILE A 84 -11.94 12.30 -39.32
CA ILE A 84 -12.55 12.43 -40.65
C ILE A 84 -13.17 13.84 -40.79
N VAL A 85 -12.84 14.54 -41.83
CA VAL A 85 -13.41 15.86 -42.15
C VAL A 85 -14.82 15.69 -42.74
N VAL A 86 -15.78 16.45 -42.22
CA VAL A 86 -17.18 16.44 -42.69
C VAL A 86 -17.26 17.06 -44.08
N LYS A 87 -17.45 16.20 -45.08
CA LYS A 87 -17.62 16.60 -46.49
C LYS A 87 -19.06 16.39 -47.00
N GLY A 88 -19.90 15.72 -46.21
CA GLY A 88 -21.27 15.39 -46.59
C GLY A 88 -22.09 14.86 -45.42
N ASN A 89 -23.37 14.56 -45.68
CA ASN A 89 -24.35 14.18 -44.65
C ASN A 89 -24.24 12.72 -44.17
N VAL A 90 -23.55 11.86 -44.95
CA VAL A 90 -23.38 10.44 -44.60
C VAL A 90 -21.89 10.11 -44.61
N ILE A 91 -21.39 9.66 -43.47
CA ILE A 91 -20.00 9.27 -43.27
C ILE A 91 -19.96 7.91 -42.59
N ASN A 92 -19.67 6.86 -43.37
CA ASN A 92 -19.46 5.52 -42.83
C ASN A 92 -17.97 5.34 -42.52
N VAL A 93 -17.67 4.73 -41.37
CA VAL A 93 -16.31 4.61 -40.84
C VAL A 93 -16.02 3.14 -40.56
N LYS A 94 -14.83 2.70 -40.95
CA LYS A 94 -14.30 1.38 -40.57
C LYS A 94 -13.13 1.59 -39.60
N LEU A 95 -13.31 1.23 -38.33
CA LEU A 95 -12.24 1.28 -37.37
C LEU A 95 -11.42 -0.01 -37.48
N LYS A 96 -10.11 0.14 -37.49
CA LYS A 96 -9.18 -0.98 -37.42
C LYS A 96 -8.93 -1.33 -35.96
N SER A 97 -8.88 -2.62 -35.66
CA SER A 97 -8.37 -3.09 -34.38
C SER A 97 -7.01 -2.46 -34.11
N ASP A 98 -6.85 -1.81 -32.98
CA ASP A 98 -5.54 -1.41 -32.51
C ASP A 98 -4.78 -2.67 -32.09
N THR A 99 -4.29 -3.40 -33.11
CA THR A 99 -3.41 -4.57 -32.94
C THR A 99 -2.00 -4.19 -32.54
N LYS A 100 -1.75 -2.95 -32.17
CA LYS A 100 -0.72 -2.71 -31.19
C LYS A 100 -1.18 -3.40 -29.91
N VAL A 101 -1.03 -4.73 -29.86
CA VAL A 101 -0.61 -5.38 -28.62
C VAL A 101 0.51 -4.45 -28.14
N LEU A 102 0.21 -3.63 -27.16
CA LEU A 102 1.23 -2.93 -26.40
C LEU A 102 2.11 -4.09 -25.94
N ASP A 103 3.22 -4.30 -26.67
CA ASP A 103 4.23 -5.27 -26.22
C ASP A 103 4.50 -4.84 -24.78
N GLU A 104 3.92 -5.58 -23.82
CA GLU A 104 4.02 -5.25 -22.40
C GLU A 104 5.50 -5.16 -22.09
N VAL A 105 5.98 -3.94 -21.97
CA VAL A 105 7.38 -3.66 -21.67
C VAL A 105 7.50 -3.76 -20.17
N VAL A 106 8.25 -4.75 -19.73
CA VAL A 106 8.54 -4.95 -18.31
C VAL A 106 9.95 -4.47 -18.02
N ALA A 107 10.13 -3.82 -16.88
CA ALA A 107 11.45 -3.51 -16.39
C ALA A 107 12.18 -4.82 -16.07
N VAL A 108 13.38 -4.99 -16.57
CA VAL A 108 14.23 -6.15 -16.31
C VAL A 108 15.63 -5.64 -16.04
N GLY A 109 16.04 -5.77 -14.81
CA GLY A 109 17.34 -5.27 -14.40
C GLY A 109 17.43 -3.75 -14.53
N TYR A 110 18.44 -3.28 -15.23
CA TYR A 110 18.67 -1.85 -15.45
C TYR A 110 18.15 -1.35 -16.81
N GLY A 111 17.34 -2.18 -17.48
CA GLY A 111 16.72 -1.87 -18.77
C GLY A 111 15.25 -2.25 -18.82
N SER A 112 14.62 -1.95 -19.93
CA SER A 112 13.27 -2.43 -20.24
C SER A 112 13.35 -3.43 -21.40
N SER A 113 12.69 -4.58 -21.25
CA SER A 113 12.56 -5.59 -22.29
C SER A 113 11.09 -5.93 -22.50
N ARG A 114 10.74 -6.36 -23.71
CA ARG A 114 9.38 -6.85 -23.92
C ARG A 114 9.20 -8.14 -23.14
N LYS A 115 8.05 -8.30 -22.51
CA LYS A 115 7.73 -9.50 -21.70
C LYS A 115 7.98 -10.80 -22.46
N LYS A 116 7.71 -10.82 -23.76
CA LYS A 116 7.95 -11.96 -24.66
C LYS A 116 9.43 -12.27 -24.93
N ASP A 117 10.31 -11.28 -24.75
CA ASP A 117 11.75 -11.42 -25.00
C ASP A 117 12.52 -11.84 -23.74
N ILE A 118 11.82 -11.95 -22.60
CA ILE A 118 12.42 -12.35 -21.32
C ILE A 118 12.39 -13.87 -21.22
N SER A 119 13.56 -14.48 -21.19
CA SER A 119 13.71 -15.94 -21.04
C SER A 119 13.41 -16.47 -19.64
N GLY A 120 13.26 -15.60 -18.65
CA GLY A 120 12.97 -15.92 -17.25
C GLY A 120 11.48 -15.84 -16.88
N SER A 121 11.09 -16.52 -15.78
CA SER A 121 9.73 -16.43 -15.23
C SER A 121 9.56 -15.10 -14.48
N VAL A 122 8.90 -14.14 -15.13
CA VAL A 122 8.55 -12.85 -14.55
C VAL A 122 7.04 -12.80 -14.32
N ALA A 123 6.62 -12.44 -13.12
CA ALA A 123 5.21 -12.10 -12.85
C ALA A 123 5.09 -10.59 -12.71
N SER A 124 4.17 -10.00 -13.46
CA SER A 124 3.86 -8.58 -13.41
C SER A 124 2.52 -8.38 -12.70
N VAL A 125 2.46 -7.43 -11.80
CA VAL A 125 1.25 -6.99 -11.10
C VAL A 125 1.09 -5.51 -11.38
N ASN A 126 0.04 -5.16 -12.08
CA ASN A 126 -0.26 -3.77 -12.41
C ASN A 126 -0.96 -3.06 -11.24
N ARG A 127 -0.97 -1.73 -11.31
CA ARG A 127 -1.57 -0.86 -10.30
C ARG A 127 -3.03 -1.18 -10.04
N GLU A 128 -3.83 -1.42 -11.09
CA GLU A 128 -5.27 -1.64 -10.96
C GLU A 128 -5.56 -2.89 -10.12
N GLU A 129 -4.85 -3.98 -10.38
CA GLU A 129 -4.98 -5.22 -9.61
C GLU A 129 -4.55 -5.05 -8.16
N MET A 130 -3.46 -4.32 -7.93
CA MET A 130 -2.96 -4.02 -6.59
C MET A 130 -3.96 -3.17 -5.80
N MET A 131 -4.49 -2.10 -6.39
CA MET A 131 -5.37 -1.14 -5.71
C MET A 131 -6.77 -1.69 -5.41
N LYS A 132 -7.25 -2.72 -6.15
CA LYS A 132 -8.51 -3.43 -5.82
C LYS A 132 -8.53 -3.99 -4.40
N LYS A 133 -7.37 -4.25 -3.80
CA LYS A 133 -7.21 -4.78 -2.44
C LYS A 133 -7.12 -3.71 -1.37
N ASN A 134 -7.11 -2.42 -1.74
CA ASN A 134 -6.91 -1.27 -0.85
C ASN A 134 -5.80 -1.50 0.21
N PRO A 135 -4.56 -1.83 -0.22
CA PRO A 135 -3.50 -2.24 0.69
C PRO A 135 -2.98 -1.05 1.51
N SER A 136 -2.61 -1.28 2.77
CA SER A 136 -1.94 -0.28 3.62
C SER A 136 -0.47 -0.11 3.26
N ASN A 137 0.15 -1.17 2.70
CA ASN A 137 1.51 -1.15 2.17
C ASN A 137 1.57 -1.91 0.84
N ILE A 138 2.61 -1.64 0.04
CA ILE A 138 2.76 -2.21 -1.30
C ILE A 138 2.89 -3.74 -1.30
N LEU A 139 3.45 -4.31 -0.22
CA LEU A 139 3.70 -5.76 -0.13
C LEU A 139 2.39 -6.55 -0.01
N GLN A 140 1.38 -5.98 0.65
CA GLN A 140 0.04 -6.57 0.73
C GLN A 140 -0.63 -6.63 -0.65
N GLY A 141 -0.31 -5.70 -1.55
CA GLY A 141 -0.81 -5.68 -2.92
C GLY A 141 -0.40 -6.92 -3.73
N LEU A 142 0.77 -7.51 -3.42
CA LEU A 142 1.27 -8.74 -4.06
C LEU A 142 0.56 -10.02 -3.62
N ARG A 143 -0.20 -9.99 -2.52
CA ARG A 143 -0.84 -11.18 -1.97
C ARG A 143 -1.81 -11.82 -2.99
N GLY A 144 -1.50 -13.06 -3.42
CA GLY A 144 -2.29 -13.80 -4.40
C GLY A 144 -2.27 -13.23 -5.83
N ALA A 145 -1.41 -12.22 -6.12
CA ALA A 145 -1.31 -11.62 -7.45
C ALA A 145 -0.22 -12.27 -8.32
N ALA A 146 0.75 -12.94 -7.73
CA ALA A 146 1.86 -13.54 -8.45
C ALA A 146 2.06 -15.01 -8.07
N ALA A 147 2.01 -15.92 -9.04
CA ALA A 147 2.26 -17.35 -8.82
C ALA A 147 3.69 -17.59 -8.29
N GLY A 148 3.84 -18.45 -7.26
CA GLY A 148 5.12 -18.72 -6.62
C GLY A 148 5.63 -17.63 -5.68
N VAL A 149 4.81 -16.62 -5.37
CA VAL A 149 5.06 -15.59 -4.37
C VAL A 149 4.12 -15.80 -3.19
N MET A 150 4.69 -16.09 -2.05
CA MET A 150 3.95 -16.22 -0.80
C MET A 150 4.11 -14.93 0.01
N VAL A 151 2.98 -14.30 0.32
CA VAL A 151 2.92 -13.10 1.15
C VAL A 151 2.18 -13.46 2.43
N THR A 152 2.89 -13.44 3.54
CA THR A 152 2.35 -13.77 4.86
C THR A 152 2.35 -12.51 5.72
N ALA A 153 1.18 -12.10 6.21
CA ALA A 153 1.12 -11.13 7.30
C ALA A 153 1.61 -11.82 8.58
N GLN A 154 2.56 -11.20 9.27
CA GLN A 154 3.10 -11.76 10.51
C GLN A 154 2.10 -11.66 11.64
N ASP A 155 1.33 -10.58 11.65
CA ASP A 155 0.30 -10.28 12.63
C ASP A 155 -0.76 -9.32 12.06
N GLY A 156 -1.72 -8.90 12.88
CA GLY A 156 -2.76 -7.95 12.54
C GLY A 156 -2.47 -6.51 12.98
N ALA A 157 -1.25 -6.19 13.40
CA ALA A 157 -0.91 -4.83 13.81
C ALA A 157 -1.05 -3.83 12.66
N PRO A 158 -1.42 -2.58 12.94
CA PRO A 158 -1.63 -1.57 11.90
C PRO A 158 -0.36 -1.24 11.09
N ASP A 159 0.83 -1.45 11.65
CA ASP A 159 2.15 -1.30 11.02
C ASP A 159 2.77 -2.63 10.57
N ALA A 160 2.01 -3.73 10.63
CA ALA A 160 2.52 -5.06 10.33
C ALA A 160 3.20 -5.16 8.97
N ASN A 161 4.41 -5.68 8.99
CA ASN A 161 5.16 -6.00 7.79
C ASN A 161 4.71 -7.34 7.23
N ALA A 162 4.56 -7.41 5.91
CA ALA A 162 4.35 -8.68 5.25
C ALA A 162 5.70 -9.35 4.98
N ALA A 163 5.83 -10.62 5.35
CA ALA A 163 6.96 -11.43 4.94
C ALA A 163 6.69 -11.97 3.53
N ILE A 164 7.62 -11.72 2.61
CA ILE A 164 7.52 -12.23 1.24
C ILE A 164 8.54 -13.33 1.03
N ARG A 165 8.12 -14.42 0.42
CA ARG A 165 8.97 -15.53 0.00
C ARG A 165 8.70 -15.85 -1.46
N ILE A 166 9.77 -15.94 -2.24
CA ILE A 166 9.72 -16.29 -3.66
C ILE A 166 10.26 -17.69 -3.81
N ARG A 167 9.41 -18.64 -4.26
CA ARG A 167 9.74 -20.07 -4.43
C ARG A 167 10.25 -20.78 -3.17
N GLY A 168 9.95 -20.25 -1.99
CA GLY A 168 10.29 -20.86 -0.70
C GLY A 168 11.49 -20.19 0.00
N VAL A 169 12.12 -20.91 0.90
CA VAL A 169 13.27 -20.46 1.71
C VAL A 169 14.51 -21.19 1.25
N ALA A 170 15.50 -20.44 0.77
CA ALA A 170 16.76 -20.99 0.25
C ALA A 170 17.91 -20.94 1.27
N THR A 171 17.66 -20.47 2.49
CA THR A 171 18.70 -20.28 3.51
C THR A 171 18.25 -20.81 4.86
N ILE A 172 19.18 -21.36 5.64
CA ILE A 172 18.93 -21.84 7.01
C ILE A 172 19.11 -20.71 8.03
N ASN A 173 20.16 -19.90 7.87
CA ASN A 173 20.56 -18.88 8.86
C ASN A 173 20.48 -17.45 8.33
N GLY A 174 20.30 -17.24 7.03
CA GLY A 174 20.24 -15.91 6.42
C GLY A 174 18.82 -15.38 6.26
N SER A 175 18.71 -14.12 5.83
CA SER A 175 17.41 -13.54 5.44
C SER A 175 16.91 -14.19 4.16
N ALA A 176 15.68 -14.67 4.15
CA ALA A 176 15.00 -15.19 2.96
C ALA A 176 14.11 -14.11 2.27
N ASN A 177 14.26 -12.83 2.64
CA ASN A 177 13.54 -11.74 2.02
C ASN A 177 14.10 -11.45 0.63
N PRO A 178 13.26 -11.12 -0.36
CA PRO A 178 13.73 -10.71 -1.69
C PRO A 178 14.41 -9.33 -1.62
N LEU A 179 15.19 -9.01 -2.64
CA LEU A 179 15.72 -7.68 -2.89
C LEU A 179 14.60 -6.81 -3.51
N TYR A 180 14.48 -5.58 -3.05
CA TYR A 180 13.60 -4.58 -3.68
C TYR A 180 14.44 -3.59 -4.49
N VAL A 181 13.96 -3.30 -5.70
CA VAL A 181 14.55 -2.32 -6.61
C VAL A 181 13.45 -1.35 -7.03
N VAL A 182 13.63 -0.08 -6.71
CA VAL A 182 12.65 0.99 -7.00
C VAL A 182 13.25 1.90 -8.07
N ASP A 183 12.61 1.99 -9.23
CA ASP A 183 13.06 2.78 -10.39
C ASP A 183 14.55 2.56 -10.74
N GLY A 184 15.01 1.31 -10.57
CA GLY A 184 16.39 0.91 -10.81
C GLY A 184 17.34 1.09 -9.62
N VAL A 185 16.89 1.62 -8.48
CA VAL A 185 17.69 1.79 -7.25
C VAL A 185 17.46 0.61 -6.31
N GLN A 186 18.54 -0.05 -5.88
CA GLN A 186 18.45 -1.12 -4.87
C GLN A 186 18.18 -0.51 -3.49
N VAL A 187 17.03 -0.83 -2.90
CA VAL A 187 16.60 -0.28 -1.59
C VAL A 187 16.70 -1.32 -0.45
N GLY A 188 17.28 -2.49 -0.73
CA GLY A 188 17.46 -3.56 0.24
C GLY A 188 16.24 -4.48 0.34
N THR A 189 15.95 -4.97 1.56
CA THR A 189 14.93 -6.01 1.81
C THR A 189 13.59 -5.46 2.32
N ASN A 190 13.39 -4.15 2.26
CA ASN A 190 12.16 -3.48 2.70
C ASN A 190 11.79 -2.33 1.76
N ALA A 191 10.53 -2.28 1.33
CA ALA A 191 9.99 -1.21 0.50
C ALA A 191 8.68 -0.62 1.06
N ASN A 192 8.39 -0.80 2.36
CA ASN A 192 7.18 -0.30 3.02
C ASN A 192 7.11 1.23 3.11
N PHE A 193 8.20 1.90 2.79
CA PHE A 193 8.25 3.36 2.72
C PHE A 193 7.47 3.94 1.53
N LEU A 194 7.21 3.14 0.49
CA LEU A 194 6.43 3.58 -0.66
C LEU A 194 4.92 3.56 -0.37
N SER A 195 4.23 4.59 -0.84
CA SER A 195 2.77 4.56 -0.87
C SER A 195 2.28 3.67 -2.02
N PRO A 196 1.28 2.79 -1.79
CA PRO A 196 0.68 2.02 -2.89
C PRO A 196 0.16 2.90 -4.03
N SER A 197 -0.27 4.13 -3.73
CA SER A 197 -0.76 5.10 -4.72
C SER A 197 0.31 5.58 -5.71
N ASP A 198 1.59 5.48 -5.33
CA ASP A 198 2.72 5.94 -6.15
C ASP A 198 3.26 4.86 -7.08
N VAL A 199 2.84 3.61 -6.89
CA VAL A 199 3.28 2.48 -7.69
C VAL A 199 2.46 2.37 -8.97
N GLU A 200 3.15 2.17 -10.11
CA GLU A 200 2.56 1.88 -11.41
C GLU A 200 2.49 0.38 -11.66
N SER A 201 3.61 -0.32 -11.43
CA SER A 201 3.70 -1.77 -11.57
C SER A 201 4.72 -2.38 -10.63
N MET A 202 4.59 -3.67 -10.40
CA MET A 202 5.58 -4.49 -9.71
C MET A 202 5.88 -5.74 -10.51
N GLU A 203 7.15 -5.98 -10.79
CA GLU A 203 7.64 -7.17 -11.46
C GLU A 203 8.42 -8.04 -10.49
N VAL A 204 8.06 -9.33 -10.43
CA VAL A 204 8.75 -10.31 -9.59
C VAL A 204 9.64 -11.20 -10.44
N LEU A 205 10.95 -11.03 -10.29
CA LEU A 205 11.98 -11.84 -10.94
C LEU A 205 12.26 -13.06 -10.06
N LYS A 206 11.90 -14.24 -10.57
CA LYS A 206 11.93 -15.48 -9.78
C LYS A 206 13.09 -16.39 -10.14
N ASP A 207 13.64 -16.24 -11.34
CA ASP A 207 14.67 -17.11 -11.88
C ASP A 207 16.07 -16.52 -11.76
N ALA A 208 17.06 -17.35 -11.55
CA ALA A 208 18.46 -16.94 -11.44
C ALA A 208 18.96 -16.17 -12.68
N SER A 209 18.47 -16.50 -13.89
CA SER A 209 18.82 -15.77 -15.10
C SER A 209 18.34 -14.32 -15.09
N ALA A 210 17.16 -14.07 -14.55
CA ALA A 210 16.60 -12.72 -14.44
C ALA A 210 17.20 -11.92 -13.27
N THR A 211 17.67 -12.60 -12.20
CA THR A 211 18.24 -11.96 -11.02
C THR A 211 19.77 -11.86 -11.03
N ALA A 212 20.45 -12.49 -12.01
CA ALA A 212 21.92 -12.57 -12.10
C ALA A 212 22.64 -11.22 -12.03
N ILE A 213 22.04 -10.17 -12.59
CA ILE A 213 22.61 -8.83 -12.60
C ILE A 213 22.69 -8.18 -11.20
N TYR A 214 21.90 -8.69 -10.23
CA TYR A 214 21.91 -8.24 -8.84
C TYR A 214 22.84 -9.08 -7.96
N GLY A 215 23.55 -10.06 -8.56
CA GLY A 215 24.49 -10.93 -7.87
C GLY A 215 23.87 -11.65 -6.66
N ALA A 216 24.64 -11.79 -5.58
CA ALA A 216 24.20 -12.49 -4.38
C ALA A 216 22.99 -11.84 -3.69
N ALA A 217 22.78 -10.53 -3.82
CA ALA A 217 21.63 -9.84 -3.27
C ALA A 217 20.30 -10.29 -3.89
N GLY A 218 20.33 -10.75 -5.15
CA GLY A 218 19.17 -11.28 -5.87
C GLY A 218 18.88 -12.77 -5.64
N ALA A 219 19.63 -13.47 -4.79
CA ALA A 219 19.52 -14.93 -4.61
C ALA A 219 18.13 -15.39 -4.13
N ASN A 220 17.43 -14.58 -3.35
CA ASN A 220 16.06 -14.87 -2.87
C ASN A 220 14.97 -14.33 -3.80
N GLY A 221 15.32 -13.93 -5.03
CA GLY A 221 14.46 -13.23 -5.97
C GLY A 221 14.52 -11.71 -5.82
N VAL A 222 14.01 -11.01 -6.83
CA VAL A 222 13.99 -9.55 -6.88
C VAL A 222 12.58 -9.07 -7.16
N ILE A 223 12.13 -8.05 -6.44
CA ILE A 223 10.89 -7.35 -6.69
C ILE A 223 11.24 -5.96 -7.22
N MET A 224 11.01 -5.77 -8.50
CA MET A 224 11.16 -4.48 -9.15
C MET A 224 9.87 -3.69 -9.01
N ILE A 225 9.98 -2.44 -8.63
CA ILE A 225 8.86 -1.53 -8.43
C ILE A 225 9.07 -0.35 -9.37
N THR A 226 8.15 -0.18 -10.28
CA THR A 226 8.08 0.99 -11.14
C THR A 226 7.07 1.96 -10.54
N THR A 227 7.50 3.18 -10.31
CA THR A 227 6.64 4.21 -9.76
C THR A 227 6.05 5.09 -10.87
N LYS A 228 5.05 5.89 -10.53
CA LYS A 228 4.44 6.82 -11.47
C LYS A 228 5.38 7.93 -11.87
N HIS A 229 5.39 8.22 -13.17
CA HIS A 229 6.11 9.34 -13.78
C HIS A 229 5.14 10.30 -14.48
N GLY A 230 5.59 11.48 -14.80
CA GLY A 230 4.84 12.40 -15.65
C GLY A 230 4.70 11.86 -17.07
N VAL A 231 3.62 12.23 -17.75
CA VAL A 231 3.37 11.86 -19.14
C VAL A 231 3.34 13.12 -20.00
N ALA A 232 4.01 13.09 -21.15
CA ALA A 232 4.06 14.22 -22.07
C ALA A 232 2.67 14.57 -22.61
N GLY A 233 2.37 15.85 -22.70
CA GLY A 233 1.13 16.37 -23.28
C GLY A 233 -0.12 16.24 -22.42
N VAL A 234 0.00 15.68 -21.20
CA VAL A 234 -1.14 15.44 -20.31
C VAL A 234 -0.79 15.94 -18.91
N SER A 235 -1.66 16.78 -18.34
CA SER A 235 -1.53 17.23 -16.96
C SER A 235 -2.73 16.74 -16.16
N HIS A 236 -2.46 16.02 -15.08
CA HIS A 236 -3.48 15.48 -14.20
C HIS A 236 -3.20 15.86 -12.74
N ILE A 237 -4.26 16.30 -12.06
CA ILE A 237 -4.28 16.39 -10.60
C ILE A 237 -5.30 15.36 -10.13
N THR A 238 -4.88 14.47 -9.24
CA THR A 238 -5.74 13.42 -8.69
C THR A 238 -5.76 13.56 -7.18
N PHE A 239 -6.94 13.57 -6.61
CA PHE A 239 -7.15 13.46 -5.17
C PHE A 239 -8.02 12.23 -4.90
N SER A 240 -7.61 11.40 -3.93
CA SER A 240 -8.43 10.30 -3.42
C SER A 240 -8.45 10.32 -1.89
N ALA A 241 -9.58 9.92 -1.34
CA ALA A 241 -9.79 9.75 0.08
C ALA A 241 -10.49 8.41 0.31
N ASP A 242 -9.83 7.51 1.04
CA ASP A 242 -10.30 6.17 1.30
C ASP A 242 -10.57 6.02 2.80
N TYR A 243 -11.76 5.52 3.15
CA TYR A 243 -12.18 5.23 4.52
C TYR A 243 -12.54 3.76 4.63
N GLY A 244 -11.97 3.09 5.61
CA GLY A 244 -12.24 1.68 5.87
C GLY A 244 -12.56 1.44 7.34
N LEU A 245 -13.69 0.79 7.62
CA LEU A 245 -13.99 0.25 8.94
C LEU A 245 -13.38 -1.14 9.04
N GLN A 246 -12.57 -1.37 10.06
CA GLN A 246 -11.90 -2.63 10.33
C GLN A 246 -12.49 -3.28 11.57
N THR A 247 -12.79 -4.55 11.48
CA THR A 247 -13.28 -5.36 12.60
C THR A 247 -12.54 -6.68 12.63
N LEU A 248 -12.53 -7.33 13.78
CA LEU A 248 -12.01 -8.68 13.90
C LEU A 248 -12.86 -9.63 13.04
N ALA A 249 -12.21 -10.40 12.16
CA ALA A 249 -12.91 -11.30 11.24
C ALA A 249 -13.53 -12.51 11.95
N SER A 250 -12.82 -13.04 12.95
CA SER A 250 -13.29 -14.14 13.79
C SER A 250 -12.51 -14.16 15.10
N THR A 251 -13.13 -14.68 16.15
CA THR A 251 -12.49 -15.00 17.42
C THR A 251 -12.12 -16.48 17.46
N LEU A 252 -11.20 -16.83 18.34
CA LEU A 252 -10.96 -18.23 18.70
C LEU A 252 -12.07 -18.68 19.63
N ASP A 253 -12.57 -19.89 19.42
CA ASP A 253 -13.51 -20.51 20.34
C ASP A 253 -12.76 -20.98 21.60
N VAL A 254 -13.02 -20.34 22.72
CA VAL A 254 -12.37 -20.61 24.00
C VAL A 254 -13.40 -21.00 25.04
N GLY A 255 -12.96 -21.83 25.98
CA GLY A 255 -13.83 -22.26 27.10
C GLY A 255 -14.26 -21.06 27.94
N ASP A 256 -15.54 -21.08 28.33
CA ASP A 256 -16.08 -20.14 29.30
C ASP A 256 -15.54 -20.43 30.71
N ILE A 257 -15.93 -19.61 31.68
CA ILE A 257 -15.51 -19.74 33.09
C ILE A 257 -15.89 -21.09 33.68
N ASP A 258 -17.03 -21.66 33.28
CA ASP A 258 -17.51 -22.95 33.83
C ASP A 258 -16.67 -24.11 33.31
N LEU A 259 -16.39 -24.13 31.99
CA LEU A 259 -15.53 -25.11 31.35
C LEU A 259 -14.07 -24.99 31.85
N TYR A 260 -13.56 -23.78 31.97
CA TYR A 260 -12.24 -23.51 32.53
C TYR A 260 -12.12 -24.05 33.97
N SER A 261 -13.08 -23.68 34.85
CA SER A 261 -13.09 -24.14 36.24
C SER A 261 -13.21 -25.65 36.36
N LYS A 262 -14.05 -26.27 35.51
CA LYS A 262 -14.20 -27.74 35.45
C LYS A 262 -12.89 -28.42 35.06
N ASN A 263 -12.23 -27.92 34.02
CA ASN A 263 -10.97 -28.50 33.54
C ASN A 263 -9.85 -28.39 34.58
N ILE A 264 -9.73 -27.24 35.26
CA ILE A 264 -8.76 -27.05 36.33
C ILE A 264 -9.05 -28.01 37.50
N ARG A 265 -10.31 -28.14 37.90
CA ARG A 265 -10.70 -29.08 39.00
C ARG A 265 -10.38 -30.52 38.62
N THR A 266 -10.68 -30.94 37.41
CA THR A 266 -10.47 -32.32 36.95
C THR A 266 -8.97 -32.62 36.81
N GLY A 267 -8.19 -31.73 36.20
CA GLY A 267 -6.74 -31.91 36.08
C GLY A 267 -6.06 -32.01 37.43
N ARG A 268 -6.49 -31.22 38.41
CA ARG A 268 -5.92 -31.21 39.77
C ARG A 268 -6.30 -32.39 40.63
N ALA A 269 -7.50 -32.90 40.46
CA ALA A 269 -7.89 -34.14 41.11
C ALA A 269 -6.94 -35.30 40.75
N ASN A 270 -6.36 -35.25 39.54
CA ASN A 270 -5.43 -36.27 39.07
C ASN A 270 -3.99 -36.05 39.59
N ASP A 271 -3.55 -34.79 39.76
CA ASP A 271 -2.15 -34.46 40.08
C ASP A 271 -1.89 -34.22 41.58
N GLY A 272 -2.92 -34.09 42.40
CA GLY A 272 -2.82 -33.94 43.87
C GLY A 272 -2.20 -32.62 44.37
N ALA A 273 -1.87 -31.68 43.49
CA ALA A 273 -1.23 -30.39 43.83
C ALA A 273 -2.00 -29.19 43.25
N LEU A 274 -2.55 -28.35 44.14
CA LEU A 274 -3.20 -27.09 43.79
C LEU A 274 -2.18 -25.94 43.80
N LEU A 275 -1.99 -25.27 42.68
CA LEU A 275 -1.22 -24.03 42.61
C LEU A 275 -2.12 -22.83 42.94
N ALA A 276 -1.56 -21.79 43.58
CA ALA A 276 -2.34 -20.71 44.19
C ALA A 276 -3.31 -19.99 43.24
N ASN A 277 -2.91 -19.73 42.01
CA ASN A 277 -3.74 -19.10 40.99
C ASN A 277 -4.87 -20.00 40.45
N GLN A 278 -4.71 -21.31 40.51
CA GLN A 278 -5.71 -22.29 40.12
C GLN A 278 -6.72 -22.59 41.22
N ILE A 279 -6.38 -22.28 42.48
CA ILE A 279 -7.29 -22.35 43.60
C ILE A 279 -8.53 -21.49 43.35
N PHE A 280 -8.35 -20.36 42.68
CA PHE A 280 -9.44 -19.49 42.32
C PHE A 280 -10.45 -20.16 41.37
N ALA A 281 -9.98 -20.73 40.26
CA ALA A 281 -10.85 -21.46 39.35
C ALA A 281 -11.43 -22.74 39.96
N ALA A 282 -10.66 -23.42 40.84
CA ALA A 282 -11.13 -24.59 41.56
C ALA A 282 -12.25 -24.27 42.57
N ASN A 283 -12.25 -23.08 43.15
CA ASN A 283 -13.25 -22.61 44.11
C ASN A 283 -14.31 -21.68 43.49
N TYR A 284 -14.42 -21.65 42.18
CA TYR A 284 -15.42 -20.83 41.48
C TYR A 284 -16.84 -21.24 41.94
N ASP A 285 -17.59 -20.25 42.41
CA ASP A 285 -18.93 -20.41 43.00
C ASP A 285 -20.10 -20.15 42.04
N GLY A 286 -19.80 -19.94 40.77
CA GLY A 286 -20.79 -19.64 39.70
C GLY A 286 -21.27 -18.18 39.68
N LYS A 287 -20.73 -17.29 40.52
CA LYS A 287 -21.21 -15.90 40.64
C LYS A 287 -20.37 -14.88 39.89
N ARG A 288 -19.19 -15.26 39.35
CA ARG A 288 -18.32 -14.34 38.67
C ARG A 288 -18.68 -14.22 37.21
N LYS A 289 -18.50 -13.02 36.63
CA LYS A 289 -18.72 -12.74 35.23
C LYS A 289 -17.65 -13.43 34.38
N ASN A 290 -18.08 -14.11 33.33
CA ASN A 290 -17.19 -14.59 32.29
C ASN A 290 -16.64 -13.39 31.49
N ILE A 291 -15.32 -13.31 31.36
CA ILE A 291 -14.66 -12.23 30.58
C ILE A 291 -14.20 -12.81 29.25
N ASP A 292 -14.74 -12.27 28.18
CA ASP A 292 -14.25 -12.53 26.82
C ASP A 292 -13.13 -11.53 26.49
N TRP A 293 -11.91 -11.96 26.74
CA TRP A 293 -10.73 -11.14 26.54
C TRP A 293 -10.53 -10.70 25.09
N GLN A 294 -10.97 -11.49 24.12
CA GLN A 294 -10.87 -11.12 22.72
C GLN A 294 -11.78 -9.92 22.40
N ASN A 295 -12.98 -9.88 22.97
CA ASN A 295 -13.87 -8.74 22.84
C ASN A 295 -13.42 -7.52 23.67
N GLU A 296 -12.91 -7.73 24.88
CA GLU A 296 -12.45 -6.63 25.74
C GLU A 296 -11.21 -5.91 25.20
N MET A 297 -10.32 -6.65 24.52
CA MET A 297 -9.06 -6.12 23.99
C MET A 297 -9.15 -5.64 22.55
N THR A 298 -10.28 -5.82 21.88
CA THR A 298 -10.47 -5.42 20.49
C THR A 298 -11.63 -4.44 20.33
N ARG A 299 -11.56 -3.65 19.28
CA ARG A 299 -12.58 -2.65 18.93
C ARG A 299 -12.70 -2.52 17.41
N PRO A 300 -13.86 -2.11 16.89
CA PRO A 300 -13.93 -1.58 15.54
C PRO A 300 -12.98 -0.38 15.40
N SER A 301 -12.21 -0.34 14.32
CA SER A 301 -11.20 0.69 14.09
C SER A 301 -11.35 1.34 12.72
N LEU A 302 -10.81 2.55 12.56
CA LEU A 302 -10.91 3.33 11.35
C LEU A 302 -9.56 3.40 10.64
N LYS A 303 -9.56 3.06 9.36
CA LYS A 303 -8.46 3.33 8.44
C LYS A 303 -8.84 4.50 7.54
N GLN A 304 -7.95 5.49 7.44
CA GLN A 304 -8.11 6.68 6.60
C GLN A 304 -6.86 6.84 5.75
N GLN A 305 -7.04 7.04 4.46
CA GLN A 305 -5.94 7.29 3.55
C GLN A 305 -6.30 8.42 2.58
N TYR A 306 -5.42 9.40 2.47
CA TYR A 306 -5.56 10.55 1.58
C TYR A 306 -4.37 10.59 0.64
N ASN A 307 -4.63 10.71 -0.65
CA ASN A 307 -3.60 10.79 -1.66
C ASN A 307 -3.87 11.98 -2.57
N LEU A 308 -2.87 12.82 -2.76
CA LEU A 308 -2.86 13.91 -3.72
C LEU A 308 -1.69 13.68 -4.66
N SER A 309 -1.93 13.73 -5.96
CA SER A 309 -0.87 13.67 -6.95
C SER A 309 -1.10 14.66 -8.08
N ALA A 310 -0.01 15.23 -8.57
CA ALA A 310 0.03 16.10 -9.74
C ALA A 310 1.11 15.59 -10.67
N SER A 311 0.73 15.23 -11.88
CA SER A 311 1.64 14.75 -12.91
C SER A 311 1.43 15.50 -14.22
N GLY A 312 2.49 15.68 -14.97
CA GLY A 312 2.40 16.36 -16.26
C GLY A 312 3.75 16.52 -16.91
N GLY A 313 3.75 17.14 -18.08
CA GLY A 313 4.99 17.44 -18.75
C GLY A 313 4.85 17.71 -20.24
N THR A 314 5.97 17.91 -20.85
CA THR A 314 6.18 18.04 -22.30
C THR A 314 7.06 16.89 -22.78
N ASP A 315 7.32 16.79 -24.08
CA ASP A 315 8.26 15.81 -24.62
C ASP A 315 9.69 15.96 -24.06
N LYS A 316 10.01 17.13 -23.52
CA LYS A 316 11.34 17.42 -22.95
C LYS A 316 11.42 17.26 -21.45
N ILE A 317 10.36 17.64 -20.73
CA ILE A 317 10.35 17.61 -19.26
C ILE A 317 9.07 16.92 -18.81
N GLN A 318 9.19 15.91 -17.96
CA GLN A 318 8.09 15.19 -17.35
C GLN A 318 8.28 15.20 -15.83
N SER A 319 7.22 15.42 -15.10
CA SER A 319 7.27 15.48 -13.63
C SER A 319 6.06 14.85 -13.00
N ASN A 320 6.28 14.24 -11.82
CA ASN A 320 5.22 13.74 -10.96
C ASN A 320 5.50 14.17 -9.54
N PHE A 321 4.46 14.60 -8.85
CA PHE A 321 4.48 15.01 -7.46
C PHE A 321 3.37 14.27 -6.73
N SER A 322 3.67 13.69 -5.57
CA SER A 322 2.66 13.01 -4.77
C SER A 322 2.83 13.28 -3.27
N LEU A 323 1.69 13.33 -2.58
CA LEU A 323 1.59 13.43 -1.13
C LEU A 323 0.56 12.41 -0.67
N SER A 324 0.94 11.53 0.26
CA SER A 324 0.07 10.50 0.82
C SER A 324 0.11 10.54 2.33
N TYR A 325 -1.06 10.52 2.96
CA TYR A 325 -1.21 10.38 4.40
C TYR A 325 -2.09 9.17 4.71
N LEU A 326 -1.59 8.27 5.54
CA LEU A 326 -2.30 7.12 6.08
C LEU A 326 -2.44 7.28 7.59
N ASN A 327 -3.64 7.14 8.12
CA ASN A 327 -3.90 6.88 9.54
C ASN A 327 -4.65 5.56 9.66
N ASN A 328 -4.08 4.62 10.39
CA ASN A 328 -4.62 3.28 10.57
C ASN A 328 -4.71 2.96 12.06
N ASP A 329 -5.89 3.13 12.63
CA ASP A 329 -6.14 2.70 14.00
C ASP A 329 -6.17 1.17 14.07
N GLY A 330 -5.55 0.60 15.08
CA GLY A 330 -5.56 -0.85 15.25
C GLY A 330 -6.85 -1.38 15.82
N ILE A 331 -7.19 -2.60 15.45
CA ILE A 331 -8.31 -3.37 16.04
C ILE A 331 -8.04 -3.65 17.53
N VAL A 332 -6.78 -3.91 17.90
CA VAL A 332 -6.38 -4.01 19.31
C VAL A 332 -6.38 -2.61 19.92
N ILE A 333 -6.92 -2.49 21.13
CA ILE A 333 -6.95 -1.21 21.87
C ILE A 333 -5.55 -0.61 22.01
N ASN A 334 -5.46 0.73 22.05
CA ASN A 334 -4.22 1.50 22.22
C ASN A 334 -3.14 1.21 21.16
N THR A 335 -3.53 0.80 19.96
CA THR A 335 -2.62 0.64 18.80
C THR A 335 -3.01 1.58 17.67
N ASN A 336 -2.01 2.17 17.02
CA ASN A 336 -2.19 3.09 15.90
C ASN A 336 -0.93 3.13 15.04
N TYR A 337 -1.11 3.35 13.75
CA TYR A 337 -0.03 3.64 12.80
C TYR A 337 -0.42 4.80 11.89
N ASN A 338 0.46 5.78 11.77
CA ASN A 338 0.32 6.83 10.78
C ASN A 338 1.58 6.95 9.92
N ARG A 339 1.40 7.37 8.66
CA ARG A 339 2.48 7.55 7.71
C ARG A 339 2.19 8.72 6.78
N LEU A 340 3.14 9.64 6.68
CA LEU A 340 3.19 10.70 5.68
C LEU A 340 4.28 10.35 4.67
N THR A 341 3.95 10.35 3.38
CA THR A 341 4.89 10.14 2.29
C THR A 341 4.77 11.31 1.32
N ALA A 342 5.91 11.92 0.96
CA ALA A 342 5.98 12.93 -0.09
C ALA A 342 7.02 12.51 -1.12
N ARG A 343 6.65 12.55 -2.40
CA ARG A 343 7.54 12.17 -3.49
C ARG A 343 7.52 13.19 -4.61
N ALA A 344 8.68 13.44 -5.19
CA ALA A 344 8.83 14.23 -6.40
C ALA A 344 9.76 13.51 -7.38
N ASN A 345 9.34 13.41 -8.63
CA ASN A 345 10.12 12.84 -9.71
C ASN A 345 10.14 13.82 -10.89
N VAL A 346 11.31 13.99 -11.50
CA VAL A 346 11.49 14.81 -12.69
C VAL A 346 12.42 14.09 -13.64
N VAL A 347 12.02 14.01 -14.91
CA VAL A 347 12.83 13.48 -16.01
C VAL A 347 12.95 14.56 -17.09
N THR A 348 14.14 14.80 -17.58
CA THR A 348 14.42 15.84 -18.59
C THR A 348 15.32 15.31 -19.70
N LYS A 349 14.87 15.45 -20.94
CA LYS A 349 15.69 15.23 -22.14
C LYS A 349 16.44 16.53 -22.45
N ILE A 350 17.70 16.61 -22.01
CA ILE A 350 18.56 17.78 -22.23
C ILE A 350 18.96 17.86 -23.71
N ALA A 351 19.23 16.70 -24.33
CA ALA A 351 19.54 16.54 -25.73
C ALA A 351 19.04 15.17 -26.21
N ASP A 352 19.04 14.94 -27.54
CA ASP A 352 18.60 13.66 -28.11
C ASP A 352 19.45 12.47 -27.62
N PHE A 353 20.68 12.75 -27.21
CA PHE A 353 21.61 11.76 -26.68
C PHE A 353 21.70 11.75 -25.15
N LEU A 354 21.08 12.71 -24.43
CA LEU A 354 21.21 12.85 -22.97
C LEU A 354 19.87 13.05 -22.30
N GLU A 355 19.49 12.08 -21.47
CA GLU A 355 18.37 12.16 -20.54
C GLU A 355 18.90 12.16 -19.12
N VAL A 356 18.37 13.02 -18.27
CA VAL A 356 18.65 13.05 -16.84
C VAL A 356 17.35 12.98 -16.05
N GLY A 357 17.40 12.33 -14.92
CA GLY A 357 16.26 12.26 -14.04
C GLY A 357 16.67 12.30 -12.58
N GLY A 358 15.73 12.69 -11.73
CA GLY A 358 15.87 12.70 -10.29
C GLY A 358 14.59 12.32 -9.60
N ASP A 359 14.74 11.64 -8.47
CA ASP A 359 13.65 11.24 -7.59
C ASP A 359 14.01 11.56 -6.15
N ILE A 360 13.08 12.11 -5.41
CA ILE A 360 13.18 12.28 -3.96
C ILE A 360 11.92 11.71 -3.32
N ASN A 361 12.12 10.83 -2.34
CA ASN A 361 11.06 10.25 -1.53
C ASN A 361 11.35 10.56 -0.06
N PHE A 362 10.40 11.18 0.61
CA PHE A 362 10.40 11.44 2.05
C PHE A 362 9.30 10.65 2.72
N VAL A 363 9.63 9.99 3.82
CA VAL A 363 8.66 9.27 4.65
C VAL A 363 8.86 9.63 6.11
N HIS A 364 7.76 9.94 6.76
CA HIS A 364 7.65 10.00 8.21
C HIS A 364 6.55 9.04 8.64
N SER A 365 6.85 8.09 9.52
CA SER A 365 5.82 7.25 10.11
C SER A 365 5.98 7.12 11.62
N GLN A 366 4.86 6.89 12.28
CA GLN A 366 4.79 6.67 13.71
C GLN A 366 3.87 5.51 14.01
N SER A 367 4.32 4.56 14.84
CA SER A 367 3.47 3.51 15.40
C SER A 367 3.45 3.60 16.93
N ARG A 368 2.30 3.26 17.50
CA ARG A 368 2.09 3.16 18.93
C ARG A 368 1.51 1.80 19.27
N GLY A 369 1.94 1.23 20.39
CA GLY A 369 1.36 0.01 20.95
C GLY A 369 1.59 -1.26 20.13
N SER A 370 2.26 -1.18 18.98
CA SER A 370 2.60 -2.32 18.16
C SER A 370 3.97 -2.86 18.56
N ASN A 371 3.99 -3.77 19.50
CA ASN A 371 5.16 -4.61 19.74
C ASN A 371 4.91 -6.00 19.14
N ALA A 372 4.50 -6.01 17.88
CA ALA A 372 4.41 -7.22 17.10
C ALA A 372 5.81 -7.84 16.96
N GLY A 373 6.05 -8.95 17.59
CA GLY A 373 7.22 -9.77 17.29
C GLY A 373 8.25 -9.96 18.39
N SER A 374 8.10 -9.39 19.58
CA SER A 374 8.97 -9.77 20.70
C SER A 374 8.29 -10.81 21.61
N GLY A 375 8.41 -12.07 21.24
CA GLY A 375 7.84 -13.20 21.96
C GLY A 375 8.43 -13.47 23.35
N ASN A 376 9.13 -12.50 23.97
CA ASN A 376 9.81 -12.72 25.24
C ASN A 376 9.49 -11.73 26.36
N ASN A 377 8.66 -10.70 26.17
CA ASN A 377 8.44 -9.70 27.22
C ASN A 377 6.96 -9.33 27.45
N GLY A 378 6.04 -10.29 27.40
CA GLY A 378 4.69 -10.08 27.94
C GLY A 378 3.83 -9.06 27.18
N ASN A 379 4.20 -8.66 25.99
CA ASN A 379 3.40 -7.77 25.16
C ASN A 379 2.40 -8.59 24.34
N LEU A 380 1.20 -8.61 24.80
CA LEU A 380 0.12 -9.48 24.37
C LEU A 380 -0.79 -8.73 23.39
N SER A 381 -0.29 -8.51 22.21
CA SER A 381 -1.07 -7.93 21.11
C SER A 381 -1.67 -8.99 20.18
N SER A 382 -1.49 -10.28 20.46
CA SER A 382 -1.99 -11.34 19.62
C SER A 382 -3.31 -11.92 20.13
N LEU A 383 -4.21 -12.30 19.24
CA LEU A 383 -5.44 -13.02 19.58
C LEU A 383 -5.17 -14.32 20.36
N ARG A 384 -4.06 -14.97 20.07
CA ARG A 384 -3.61 -16.16 20.80
C ARG A 384 -3.43 -15.86 22.27
N ASP A 385 -2.72 -14.78 22.60
CA ASP A 385 -2.45 -14.43 23.98
C ASP A 385 -3.74 -14.06 24.73
N MET A 386 -4.66 -13.35 24.06
CA MET A 386 -5.99 -13.05 24.58
C MET A 386 -6.79 -14.33 24.87
N ALA A 387 -6.65 -15.34 24.01
CA ALA A 387 -7.32 -16.63 24.16
C ALA A 387 -6.77 -17.46 25.35
N PHE A 388 -5.51 -17.24 25.75
CA PHE A 388 -4.90 -17.91 26.93
C PHE A 388 -5.17 -17.21 28.27
N MET A 389 -5.85 -16.05 28.24
CA MET A 389 -6.19 -15.34 29.48
C MET A 389 -7.25 -16.09 30.30
N CYS A 390 -7.09 -16.08 31.61
CA CYS A 390 -8.08 -16.64 32.49
C CYS A 390 -9.39 -15.82 32.42
N PRO A 391 -10.54 -16.45 32.13
CA PRO A 391 -11.81 -15.74 31.94
C PRO A 391 -12.43 -15.23 33.25
N THR A 392 -11.79 -15.47 34.38
CA THR A 392 -12.31 -15.14 35.72
C THR A 392 -11.73 -13.86 36.30
N LEU A 393 -10.77 -13.23 35.66
CA LEU A 393 -10.02 -12.12 36.22
C LEU A 393 -10.70 -10.79 35.93
N ASP A 394 -11.13 -10.09 36.98
CA ASP A 394 -11.50 -8.68 36.87
C ASP A 394 -10.26 -7.89 36.49
N TYR A 395 -10.38 -6.99 35.52
CA TYR A 395 -9.26 -6.21 35.00
C TYR A 395 -9.33 -4.71 35.34
N VAL A 396 -10.53 -4.22 35.58
CA VAL A 396 -10.79 -2.82 35.98
C VAL A 396 -11.85 -2.82 37.08
N THR A 397 -11.61 -2.03 38.11
CA THR A 397 -12.59 -1.83 39.18
C THR A 397 -13.68 -0.84 38.73
N PRO A 398 -14.82 -0.74 39.45
CA PRO A 398 -15.82 0.30 39.19
C PRO A 398 -15.27 1.73 39.28
N SER A 399 -14.19 1.94 40.03
CA SER A 399 -13.49 3.24 40.12
C SER A 399 -12.51 3.51 38.97
N GLY A 400 -12.34 2.57 38.01
CA GLY A 400 -11.42 2.71 36.89
C GLY A 400 -9.96 2.36 37.18
N THR A 401 -9.67 1.75 38.32
CA THR A 401 -8.32 1.32 38.67
C THR A 401 -8.05 -0.11 38.18
N TYR A 402 -6.78 -0.41 37.84
CA TYR A 402 -6.41 -1.73 37.32
C TYR A 402 -6.22 -2.75 38.41
N VAL A 403 -6.86 -3.91 38.26
CA VAL A 403 -6.78 -5.03 39.21
C VAL A 403 -5.53 -5.85 38.96
N SER A 404 -4.89 -6.32 40.04
CA SER A 404 -3.80 -7.29 39.94
C SER A 404 -4.37 -8.71 39.87
N PRO A 405 -4.11 -9.48 38.81
CA PRO A 405 -4.59 -10.84 38.68
C PRO A 405 -3.84 -11.83 39.62
N ASN A 406 -2.66 -11.45 40.10
CA ASN A 406 -1.73 -12.36 40.78
C ASN A 406 -1.78 -12.30 42.29
N VAL A 407 -2.82 -11.72 42.89
CA VAL A 407 -2.91 -11.51 44.32
C VAL A 407 -3.95 -12.45 44.94
N ILE A 408 -3.76 -13.73 44.73
CA ILE A 408 -4.61 -14.75 45.38
C ILE A 408 -3.73 -15.59 46.29
N ASN A 409 -4.02 -15.56 47.58
CA ASN A 409 -3.34 -16.36 48.56
C ASN A 409 -3.71 -17.85 48.43
N SER A 410 -2.92 -18.72 49.03
CA SER A 410 -3.16 -20.16 49.04
C SER A 410 -4.51 -20.60 49.63
N ASN A 411 -5.19 -19.71 50.36
CA ASN A 411 -6.53 -19.93 50.92
C ASN A 411 -7.66 -19.39 50.02
N GLY A 412 -7.34 -18.92 48.79
CA GLY A 412 -8.33 -18.37 47.88
C GLY A 412 -8.73 -16.92 48.14
N THR A 413 -8.08 -16.25 49.10
CA THR A 413 -8.31 -14.83 49.38
C THR A 413 -7.29 -13.97 48.64
N TYR A 414 -7.65 -12.71 48.36
CA TYR A 414 -6.73 -11.76 47.76
C TYR A 414 -5.63 -11.36 48.74
N GLY A 415 -4.38 -11.43 48.34
CA GLY A 415 -3.22 -10.96 49.08
C GLY A 415 -2.79 -9.57 48.65
N THR A 416 -2.06 -8.87 49.50
CA THR A 416 -1.55 -7.52 49.23
C THR A 416 -0.17 -7.50 48.57
N SER A 417 0.46 -8.68 48.40
CA SER A 417 1.76 -8.81 47.74
C SER A 417 1.77 -9.94 46.72
N ILE A 418 2.42 -9.73 45.57
CA ILE A 418 2.71 -10.81 44.64
C ILE A 418 3.87 -11.62 45.19
N GLN A 419 3.60 -12.86 45.57
CA GLN A 419 4.69 -13.78 45.88
C GLN A 419 5.36 -14.19 44.55
N SER A 420 6.63 -13.85 44.41
CA SER A 420 7.46 -14.17 43.25
C SER A 420 7.61 -15.68 42.95
N SER A 421 7.17 -16.53 43.91
CA SER A 421 7.19 -18.00 43.80
C SER A 421 5.95 -18.58 43.09
N VAL A 422 4.92 -17.77 42.84
CA VAL A 422 3.77 -18.20 42.05
C VAL A 422 4.12 -17.91 40.58
N GLY A 423 4.95 -18.75 40.01
CA GLY A 423 5.33 -18.67 38.62
C GLY A 423 4.10 -18.63 37.70
N SER A 424 4.29 -18.10 36.51
CA SER A 424 3.30 -18.10 35.42
C SER A 424 2.82 -19.53 35.19
N TYR A 425 1.69 -19.86 35.75
CA TYR A 425 1.09 -21.17 35.57
C TYR A 425 0.05 -21.12 34.48
N ASP A 426 0.01 -22.19 33.71
CA ASP A 426 -0.82 -22.41 32.53
C ASP A 426 -0.42 -21.62 31.30
N GLY A 427 0.84 -21.09 31.23
CA GLY A 427 1.32 -20.37 30.04
C GLY A 427 0.65 -19.01 29.83
N GLY A 428 -0.19 -18.58 30.76
CA GLY A 428 -0.84 -17.27 30.71
C GLY A 428 0.06 -16.17 31.29
N PRO A 429 -0.21 -14.91 30.94
CA PRO A 429 0.55 -13.77 31.41
C PRO A 429 0.39 -13.56 32.91
N SER A 430 1.46 -13.11 33.53
CA SER A 430 1.56 -12.89 34.97
C SER A 430 0.98 -11.55 35.44
N ASP A 431 0.48 -10.70 34.57
CA ASP A 431 -0.09 -9.39 34.92
C ASP A 431 -1.42 -9.13 34.18
N ASN A 432 -2.07 -8.04 34.54
CA ASN A 432 -3.29 -7.55 33.90
C ASN A 432 -3.00 -7.06 32.49
N MET A 433 -3.45 -7.84 31.50
CA MET A 433 -3.22 -7.62 30.08
C MET A 433 -3.82 -6.33 29.56
N TYR A 434 -5.03 -6.01 30.01
CA TYR A 434 -5.70 -4.78 29.66
C TYR A 434 -4.89 -3.57 30.15
N ALA A 435 -4.43 -3.63 31.40
CA ALA A 435 -3.59 -2.60 31.97
C ALA A 435 -2.27 -2.46 31.23
N LEU A 436 -1.59 -3.57 30.94
CA LEU A 436 -0.33 -3.55 30.18
C LEU A 436 -0.50 -2.93 28.79
N GLN A 437 -1.59 -3.25 28.10
CA GLN A 437 -1.88 -2.69 26.80
C GLN A 437 -2.23 -1.20 26.86
N MET A 438 -3.01 -0.77 27.84
CA MET A 438 -3.38 0.63 28.02
C MET A 438 -2.22 1.50 28.51
N GLU A 439 -1.31 0.93 29.30
CA GLU A 439 -0.10 1.58 29.79
C GLU A 439 1.06 1.55 28.79
N ASN A 440 0.91 0.83 27.68
CA ASN A 440 1.92 0.78 26.63
C ASN A 440 2.01 2.15 25.91
N ASN A 441 2.98 2.96 26.32
CA ASN A 441 3.27 4.27 25.77
C ASN A 441 4.41 4.25 24.75
N GLY A 442 4.83 3.06 24.32
CA GLY A 442 5.87 2.88 23.32
C GLY A 442 5.49 3.52 21.99
N VAL A 443 6.30 4.45 21.54
CA VAL A 443 6.15 5.13 20.25
C VAL A 443 7.40 4.87 19.43
N ASN A 444 7.21 4.29 18.27
CA ASN A 444 8.27 4.10 17.28
C ASN A 444 8.09 5.10 16.14
N LYS A 445 9.09 5.95 15.90
CA LYS A 445 9.12 6.93 14.81
C LYS A 445 10.14 6.48 13.79
N TYR A 446 9.76 6.50 12.54
CA TYR A 446 10.64 6.19 11.42
C TYR A 446 10.65 7.35 10.43
N ASN A 447 11.84 7.80 10.07
CA ASN A 447 12.07 8.83 9.07
C ASN A 447 12.97 8.25 7.99
N GLN A 448 12.66 8.51 6.73
CA GLN A 448 13.50 8.12 5.60
C GLN A 448 13.50 9.20 4.53
N VAL A 449 14.68 9.42 3.97
CA VAL A 449 14.88 10.22 2.75
C VAL A 449 15.66 9.38 1.76
N LEU A 450 15.04 9.07 0.63
CA LEU A 450 15.69 8.43 -0.51
C LEU A 450 15.78 9.45 -1.63
N VAL A 451 17.00 9.76 -2.03
CA VAL A 451 17.28 10.64 -3.19
C VAL A 451 18.02 9.82 -4.22
N SER A 452 17.59 9.89 -5.47
CA SER A 452 18.33 9.33 -6.59
C SER A 452 18.40 10.31 -7.76
N ALA A 453 19.47 10.20 -8.51
CA ALA A 453 19.63 10.91 -9.77
C ALA A 453 20.31 9.99 -10.78
N TYR A 454 19.90 10.11 -12.04
CA TYR A 454 20.52 9.34 -13.10
C TYR A 454 20.82 10.19 -14.35
N ALA A 455 21.79 9.73 -15.11
CA ALA A 455 22.04 10.18 -16.46
C ALA A 455 22.07 8.97 -17.40
N ASP A 456 21.31 9.04 -18.49
CA ASP A 456 21.28 8.06 -19.57
C ASP A 456 21.82 8.70 -20.84
N ILE A 457 22.94 8.19 -21.32
CA ILE A 457 23.71 8.75 -22.42
C ILE A 457 23.71 7.75 -23.58
N LYS A 458 23.10 8.12 -24.70
CA LYS A 458 23.15 7.37 -25.95
C LYS A 458 24.49 7.65 -26.65
N LEU A 459 25.46 6.78 -26.49
CA LEU A 459 26.81 6.94 -27.05
C LEU A 459 26.80 6.75 -28.57
N MET A 460 26.04 5.77 -29.05
CA MET A 460 25.82 5.48 -30.46
C MET A 460 24.55 4.64 -30.64
N LYS A 461 24.14 4.37 -31.87
CA LYS A 461 22.94 3.54 -32.13
C LYS A 461 23.07 2.17 -31.46
N GLY A 462 22.16 1.91 -30.53
CA GLY A 462 22.12 0.67 -29.75
C GLY A 462 23.02 0.62 -28.53
N LEU A 463 23.95 1.58 -28.32
CA LEU A 463 24.84 1.64 -27.17
C LEU A 463 24.48 2.78 -26.23
N ASN A 464 24.04 2.43 -25.03
CA ASN A 464 23.67 3.38 -23.98
C ASN A 464 24.57 3.21 -22.76
N PHE A 465 24.99 4.31 -22.17
CA PHE A 465 25.64 4.37 -20.86
C PHE A 465 24.70 5.04 -19.88
N LYS A 466 24.32 4.32 -18.82
CA LYS A 466 23.49 4.86 -17.74
C LYS A 466 24.25 4.83 -16.43
N THR A 467 24.23 5.93 -15.71
CA THR A 467 24.76 6.00 -14.33
C THR A 467 23.66 6.47 -13.41
N VAL A 468 23.56 5.84 -12.24
CA VAL A 468 22.59 6.15 -11.19
C VAL A 468 23.35 6.37 -9.90
N ALA A 469 23.11 7.50 -9.25
CA ALA A 469 23.59 7.79 -7.89
C ALA A 469 22.37 7.83 -6.96
N SER A 470 22.46 7.15 -5.82
CA SER A 470 21.39 7.15 -4.82
C SER A 470 21.93 7.32 -3.42
N TYR A 471 21.20 8.05 -2.61
CA TYR A 471 21.47 8.23 -1.18
C TYR A 471 20.20 7.91 -0.39
N ASN A 472 20.30 6.93 0.50
CA ASN A 472 19.22 6.50 1.37
C ASN A 472 19.62 6.75 2.82
N PHE A 473 18.96 7.71 3.44
CA PHE A 473 19.05 7.99 4.87
C PHE A 473 17.81 7.44 5.56
N SER A 474 17.96 6.69 6.64
CA SER A 474 16.86 6.31 7.52
C SER A 474 17.23 6.42 8.99
N ALA A 475 16.27 6.85 9.79
CA ALA A 475 16.40 6.95 11.24
C ALA A 475 15.14 6.36 11.90
N THR A 476 15.37 5.54 12.91
CA THR A 476 14.32 4.99 13.77
C THR A 476 14.56 5.46 15.19
N ASP A 477 13.54 6.05 15.80
CA ASP A 477 13.54 6.50 17.19
C ASP A 477 12.42 5.81 17.95
N TYR A 478 12.78 4.97 18.90
CA TYR A 478 11.83 4.36 19.83
C TYR A 478 11.87 5.11 21.15
N GLN A 479 10.71 5.50 21.63
CA GLN A 479 10.52 6.16 22.91
C GLN A 479 9.46 5.42 23.70
N ASN A 480 9.76 5.02 24.92
CA ASN A 480 8.81 4.41 25.84
C ASN A 480 8.94 5.05 27.20
N PHE A 481 7.82 5.56 27.69
CA PHE A 481 7.71 6.03 29.07
C PHE A 481 6.94 4.98 29.88
N SER A 482 7.61 4.35 30.81
CA SER A 482 7.00 3.46 31.79
C SER A 482 6.83 4.23 33.10
N GLY A 483 5.57 4.52 33.43
CA GLY A 483 5.23 5.13 34.72
C GLY A 483 5.08 4.08 35.82
N ASN A 484 4.70 4.51 37.01
CA ASN A 484 4.36 3.63 38.12
C ASN A 484 3.17 2.75 37.71
N LYS A 485 3.40 1.44 37.60
CA LYS A 485 2.36 0.43 37.28
C LYS A 485 1.61 0.02 38.52
N GLN A 486 0.81 0.93 39.06
CA GLN A 486 0.02 0.62 40.25
C GLN A 486 -1.11 -0.36 39.95
N ARG A 487 -1.20 -1.43 40.74
CA ARG A 487 -2.32 -2.38 40.71
C ARG A 487 -3.09 -2.28 42.00
N TYR A 488 -4.35 -2.67 41.96
CA TYR A 488 -5.27 -2.61 43.07
C TYR A 488 -5.96 -3.94 43.27
N MET A 489 -6.46 -4.17 44.47
CA MET A 489 -7.40 -5.24 44.79
C MET A 489 -8.74 -4.96 44.09
N PRO A 490 -9.63 -5.94 43.93
CA PRO A 490 -10.95 -5.73 43.37
C PRO A 490 -11.82 -4.69 44.12
N ASP A 491 -11.44 -4.31 45.35
CA ASP A 491 -12.08 -3.20 46.08
C ASP A 491 -11.78 -1.82 45.48
N GLY A 492 -10.79 -1.73 44.56
CA GLY A 492 -10.38 -0.50 43.90
C GLY A 492 -9.64 0.50 44.80
N VAL A 493 -9.36 0.17 46.04
CA VAL A 493 -8.75 1.04 47.06
C VAL A 493 -7.43 0.47 47.58
N THR A 494 -7.40 -0.82 47.88
CA THR A 494 -6.23 -1.47 48.43
C THR A 494 -5.17 -1.66 47.34
N LYS A 495 -4.04 -1.00 47.51
CA LYS A 495 -2.89 -1.13 46.61
C LYS A 495 -2.20 -2.46 46.79
N VAL A 496 -1.74 -3.01 45.68
CA VAL A 496 -0.98 -4.26 45.64
C VAL A 496 0.50 -3.93 45.44
N GLU A 497 1.36 -4.43 46.32
CA GLU A 497 2.79 -4.34 46.16
C GLU A 497 3.25 -5.38 45.12
N LEU A 498 3.76 -4.92 44.00
CA LEU A 498 4.31 -5.74 42.92
C LEU A 498 5.79 -5.98 43.19
N ALA A 499 6.19 -7.18 43.56
CA ALA A 499 7.55 -7.52 43.98
C ALA A 499 8.67 -7.19 42.95
N ASN A 500 8.31 -6.97 41.68
CA ASN A 500 9.23 -6.65 40.59
C ASN A 500 8.92 -5.32 39.88
N TYR A 501 7.96 -4.57 40.35
CA TYR A 501 7.65 -3.25 39.79
C TYR A 501 8.13 -2.19 40.78
N ASP A 502 9.29 -1.68 40.49
CA ASP A 502 9.86 -0.52 41.16
C ASP A 502 8.96 0.70 40.92
N ASP A 503 8.77 1.55 41.93
CA ASP A 503 8.11 2.86 41.81
C ASP A 503 8.87 3.84 40.89
N ARG A 504 9.72 3.30 40.03
CA ARG A 504 10.56 4.08 39.12
C ARG A 504 9.78 4.49 37.89
N TYR A 505 9.91 5.76 37.54
CA TYR A 505 9.55 6.28 36.24
C TYR A 505 10.74 6.07 35.30
N GLU A 506 10.56 5.31 34.25
CA GLU A 506 11.61 5.03 33.28
C GLU A 506 11.25 5.61 31.92
N LEU A 507 12.18 6.38 31.37
CA LEU A 507 12.13 6.82 29.98
C LEU A 507 13.21 6.09 29.19
N THR A 508 12.79 5.16 28.35
CA THR A 508 13.69 4.49 27.40
C THR A 508 13.65 5.22 26.07
N ILE A 509 14.83 5.65 25.59
CA ILE A 509 15.00 6.20 24.24
C ILE A 509 16.05 5.36 23.52
N THR A 510 15.69 4.78 22.40
CA THR A 510 16.60 4.02 21.54
C THR A 510 16.51 4.59 20.12
N GLY A 511 17.65 4.93 19.55
CA GLY A 511 17.73 5.44 18.18
C GLY A 511 18.69 4.63 17.33
N SER A 512 18.38 4.48 16.06
CA SER A 512 19.28 3.92 15.06
C SER A 512 19.23 4.76 13.79
N GLN A 513 20.37 4.91 13.14
CA GLN A 513 20.50 5.61 11.86
C GLN A 513 21.22 4.72 10.87
N ASN A 514 20.78 4.75 9.64
CA ASN A 514 21.42 4.06 8.54
C ASN A 514 21.59 5.01 7.36
N ASN A 515 22.80 5.00 6.78
CA ASN A 515 23.17 5.80 5.63
C ASN A 515 23.73 4.87 4.55
N ASN A 516 23.19 4.95 3.37
CA ASN A 516 23.65 4.18 2.23
C ASN A 516 23.80 5.08 1.00
N LEU A 517 25.03 5.17 0.48
CA LEU A 517 25.34 5.84 -0.78
C LEU A 517 25.73 4.78 -1.80
N ALA A 518 25.06 4.77 -2.94
CA ALA A 518 25.38 3.88 -4.05
C ALA A 518 25.55 4.66 -5.35
N ILE A 519 26.53 4.26 -6.15
CA ILE A 519 26.73 4.77 -7.51
C ILE A 519 26.90 3.52 -8.40
N GLU A 520 25.98 3.37 -9.34
CA GLU A 520 25.95 2.23 -10.25
C GLU A 520 25.99 2.71 -11.69
N SER A 521 26.80 2.08 -12.52
CA SER A 521 26.97 2.45 -13.92
C SER A 521 26.87 1.23 -14.83
N PHE A 522 26.13 1.38 -15.91
CA PHE A 522 25.79 0.30 -16.83
C PHE A 522 26.09 0.72 -18.27
N LEU A 523 26.65 -0.21 -19.02
CA LEU A 523 26.79 -0.10 -20.45
C LEU A 523 25.87 -1.15 -21.11
N THR A 524 24.87 -0.71 -21.84
CA THR A 524 23.91 -1.59 -22.50
C THR A 524 24.06 -1.48 -24.00
N TYR A 525 24.25 -2.62 -24.65
CA TYR A 525 24.31 -2.68 -26.12
C TYR A 525 23.17 -3.55 -26.66
N ASN A 526 22.28 -2.94 -27.44
CA ASN A 526 21.18 -3.60 -28.13
C ASN A 526 21.48 -3.67 -29.62
N TRP A 527 21.79 -4.85 -30.10
CA TRP A 527 22.01 -5.10 -31.50
C TRP A 527 20.84 -5.88 -32.09
N LYS A 528 20.16 -5.28 -33.09
CA LYS A 528 19.17 -5.97 -33.92
C LYS A 528 19.85 -6.43 -35.19
N ASN A 529 19.93 -7.73 -35.39
CA ASN A 529 20.30 -8.31 -36.67
C ASN A 529 19.00 -8.54 -37.45
N ASP A 530 18.81 -7.84 -38.54
CA ASP A 530 17.74 -8.12 -39.51
C ASP A 530 18.12 -9.41 -40.29
N ILE A 531 18.08 -10.55 -39.61
CA ILE A 531 18.16 -11.85 -40.28
C ILE A 531 16.76 -12.06 -40.87
N HIS A 532 16.65 -11.90 -42.18
CA HIS A 532 15.53 -12.40 -42.94
C HIS A 532 15.49 -13.92 -42.73
N ASN A 533 14.49 -14.44 -42.04
CA ASN A 533 14.17 -15.84 -41.99
C ASN A 533 13.66 -16.25 -43.39
N HIS A 534 14.51 -16.71 -44.25
CA HIS A 534 14.09 -17.54 -45.38
C HIS A 534 13.84 -18.95 -44.78
N TYR A 535 12.59 -19.35 -44.76
CA TYR A 535 12.21 -20.74 -44.55
C TYR A 535 12.47 -21.54 -45.85
#